data_2078bd86ba63eb2454c51cc2ebd24ae1
#
_entry.id   2078bd86ba63eb2454c51cc2ebd24ae1
#
_cell.length_a   1.000
_cell.length_b   1.000
_cell.length_c   1.000
_cell.angle_alpha   90.00
_cell.angle_beta   90.00
_cell.angle_gamma   90.00
#
_symmetry.space_group_name_H-M   'P 1'
#
loop_
_entity.id
_entity.type
_entity.pdbx_description
1 polymer ?
#
loop_
_entity_poly.entity_id
_entity_poly.type
_entity_poly.pdbx_seq_one_letter_code
_entity_poly.pdbx_strand_id
1 'polypeptide(L)'
;MPHDAVVIGGSYAGLSAALQLVRARRRVLVIDDGRPRNRFAARAHGVLSNDGRPGFEIAAAARAQVAAYPTAAFRMAEAVDATRIDDGFSVAFADGSRTMGRRLILAHGVEDVLPDLPGVKERWGRTALHCPWCHGYEVGGGPIGVLGRGDHAVQYASVVAEWGQAVLFIDPARLSEDEARMLARRRVTIEPTPVERLEGEAPTLTGARLVDGAHVRQSGGFAERLGCEMTDTPMGRIVKVDAQQQTSQPGVFAAGDLARPAGNITLATTDGMTAAHAAFRSLIEEETA
;
A
#
# COMPACT_ATOMS: atom_id res chain seq x y z
N MET A 1 -5.95 21.85 22.82
CA MET A 1 -6.91 22.10 21.73
C MET A 1 -6.80 20.96 20.74
N PRO A 2 -7.90 20.45 20.15
CA PRO A 2 -7.85 19.38 19.17
C PRO A 2 -7.06 19.79 17.93
N HIS A 3 -6.50 18.81 17.21
CA HIS A 3 -5.86 19.03 15.90
C HIS A 3 -6.92 19.31 14.83
N ASP A 4 -6.58 20.10 13.81
CA ASP A 4 -7.48 20.29 12.67
C ASP A 4 -7.61 18.98 11.88
N ALA A 5 -6.52 18.21 11.79
CA ALA A 5 -6.53 16.86 11.24
C ALA A 5 -5.61 15.91 12.00
N VAL A 6 -6.05 14.66 12.14
CA VAL A 6 -5.21 13.53 12.57
C VAL A 6 -5.00 12.63 11.36
N VAL A 7 -3.76 12.28 11.09
CA VAL A 7 -3.34 11.37 10.01
C VAL A 7 -2.86 10.07 10.65
N ILE A 8 -3.49 8.96 10.35
CA ILE A 8 -3.06 7.63 10.80
C ILE A 8 -2.25 6.98 9.66
N GLY A 9 -0.96 6.83 9.88
CA GLY A 9 0.04 6.35 8.93
C GLY A 9 0.99 7.46 8.48
N GLY A 10 2.27 7.34 8.84
CA GLY A 10 3.33 8.31 8.55
C GLY A 10 4.25 7.89 7.38
N SER A 11 3.71 7.17 6.40
CA SER A 11 4.40 6.85 5.15
C SER A 11 4.00 7.84 4.05
N TYR A 12 4.19 7.48 2.77
CA TYR A 12 4.12 8.42 1.64
C TYR A 12 2.77 9.13 1.51
N ALA A 13 1.65 8.42 1.63
CA ALA A 13 0.32 9.02 1.56
C ALA A 13 0.06 9.98 2.71
N GLY A 14 0.33 9.55 3.95
CA GLY A 14 0.08 10.36 5.13
C GLY A 14 1.02 11.57 5.23
N LEU A 15 2.30 11.43 4.88
CA LEU A 15 3.23 12.56 4.85
C LEU A 15 2.87 13.56 3.75
N SER A 16 2.40 13.09 2.58
CA SER A 16 1.91 13.97 1.53
C SER A 16 0.68 14.76 1.98
N ALA A 17 -0.28 14.08 2.62
CA ALA A 17 -1.45 14.73 3.19
C ALA A 17 -1.06 15.77 4.26
N ALA A 18 -0.20 15.38 5.20
CA ALA A 18 0.25 16.28 6.26
C ALA A 18 0.95 17.52 5.70
N LEU A 19 1.83 17.36 4.69
CA LEU A 19 2.54 18.48 4.07
C LEU A 19 1.60 19.53 3.51
N GLN A 20 0.54 19.13 2.79
CA GLN A 20 -0.42 20.09 2.24
C GLN A 20 -1.18 20.85 3.34
N LEU A 21 -1.61 20.13 4.39
CA LEU A 21 -2.36 20.75 5.49
C LEU A 21 -1.51 21.70 6.32
N VAL A 22 -0.24 21.36 6.64
CA VAL A 22 0.63 22.27 7.40
C VAL A 22 1.02 23.49 6.57
N ARG A 23 1.17 23.37 5.24
CA ARG A 23 1.34 24.50 4.31
C ARG A 23 0.10 25.41 4.30
N ALA A 24 -1.08 24.87 4.52
CA ALA A 24 -2.32 25.62 4.74
C ALA A 24 -2.47 26.11 6.21
N ARG A 25 -1.40 26.06 7.01
CA ARG A 25 -1.33 26.49 8.43
C ARG A 25 -2.28 25.71 9.36
N ARG A 26 -2.71 24.50 8.97
CA ARG A 26 -3.53 23.64 9.82
C ARG A 26 -2.66 22.87 10.81
N ARG A 27 -3.17 22.66 12.02
CA ARG A 27 -2.52 21.83 13.05
C ARG A 27 -2.76 20.38 12.75
N VAL A 28 -1.68 19.64 12.46
CA VAL A 28 -1.74 18.25 12.03
C VAL A 28 -0.95 17.37 12.99
N LEU A 29 -1.56 16.28 13.43
CA LEU A 29 -0.86 15.20 14.10
C LEU A 29 -0.74 14.01 13.14
N VAL A 30 0.49 13.57 12.89
CA VAL A 30 0.79 12.34 12.17
C VAL A 30 1.13 11.25 13.19
N ILE A 31 0.37 10.15 13.14
CA ILE A 31 0.58 8.96 13.97
C ILE A 31 1.22 7.89 13.09
N ASP A 32 2.32 7.32 13.52
CA ASP A 32 3.09 6.33 12.76
C ASP A 32 3.64 5.25 13.69
N ASP A 33 3.49 4.00 13.30
CA ASP A 33 4.04 2.84 14.02
C ASP A 33 5.41 2.40 13.49
N GLY A 34 5.91 3.05 12.44
CA GLY A 34 7.22 2.78 11.85
C GLY A 34 7.29 1.50 11.01
N ARG A 35 6.15 0.95 10.56
CA ARG A 35 6.08 -0.30 9.79
C ARG A 35 5.57 -0.09 8.35
N PRO A 36 6.27 0.65 7.49
CA PRO A 36 5.82 0.84 6.11
C PRO A 36 5.77 -0.50 5.35
N ARG A 37 4.84 -0.64 4.40
CA ARG A 37 4.66 -1.88 3.62
C ARG A 37 5.93 -2.29 2.89
N ASN A 38 6.64 -1.33 2.31
CA ASN A 38 7.86 -1.57 1.54
C ASN A 38 9.14 -1.78 2.38
N ARG A 39 9.03 -1.96 3.70
CA ARG A 39 10.19 -2.16 4.60
C ARG A 39 11.08 -3.37 4.25
N PHE A 40 10.55 -4.33 3.51
CA PHE A 40 11.27 -5.53 3.10
C PHE A 40 12.15 -5.32 1.87
N ALA A 41 11.83 -4.32 1.04
CA ALA A 41 12.60 -3.98 -0.15
C ALA A 41 13.80 -3.09 0.20
N ALA A 42 14.97 -3.40 -0.35
CA ALA A 42 16.18 -2.62 -0.11
C ALA A 42 16.09 -1.21 -0.73
N ARG A 43 15.45 -1.11 -1.90
CA ARG A 43 15.34 0.13 -2.68
C ARG A 43 13.93 0.29 -3.23
N ALA A 44 13.57 1.53 -3.51
CA ALA A 44 12.33 1.89 -4.21
C ALA A 44 12.67 2.26 -5.66
N HIS A 45 11.91 1.70 -6.61
CA HIS A 45 12.10 1.97 -8.03
C HIS A 45 10.86 2.57 -8.68
N GLY A 46 11.03 3.20 -9.85
CA GLY A 46 9.96 3.86 -10.57
C GLY A 46 9.45 5.14 -9.89
N VAL A 47 10.22 5.74 -8.99
CA VAL A 47 9.89 7.00 -8.30
C VAL A 47 10.77 8.12 -8.86
N LEU A 48 10.18 8.95 -9.70
CA LEU A 48 10.92 10.07 -10.32
C LEU A 48 11.66 10.90 -9.25
N SER A 49 12.92 11.23 -9.50
CA SER A 49 13.85 11.91 -8.61
C SER A 49 14.30 11.11 -7.37
N ASN A 50 13.76 9.89 -7.15
CA ASN A 50 14.12 9.02 -6.03
C ASN A 50 14.34 7.56 -6.47
N ASP A 51 14.48 7.31 -7.77
CA ASP A 51 14.71 5.95 -8.30
C ASP A 51 15.98 5.34 -7.71
N GLY A 52 15.91 4.10 -7.26
CA GLY A 52 17.01 3.37 -6.63
C GLY A 52 17.37 3.80 -5.21
N ARG A 53 16.66 4.76 -4.60
CA ARG A 53 16.90 5.14 -3.21
C ARG A 53 16.23 4.17 -2.24
N PRO A 54 16.82 3.94 -1.06
CA PRO A 54 16.14 3.22 0.02
C PRO A 54 14.82 3.89 0.41
N GLY A 55 13.74 3.10 0.54
CA GLY A 55 12.42 3.63 0.86
C GLY A 55 12.39 4.40 2.19
N PHE A 56 13.16 3.94 3.20
CA PHE A 56 13.25 4.62 4.49
C PHE A 56 13.91 6.01 4.38
N GLU A 57 14.87 6.22 3.46
CA GLU A 57 15.49 7.53 3.23
C GLU A 57 14.50 8.50 2.58
N ILE A 58 13.69 8.02 1.64
CA ILE A 58 12.65 8.82 0.99
C ILE A 58 11.60 9.25 2.04
N ALA A 59 11.16 8.32 2.87
CA ALA A 59 10.21 8.61 3.96
C ALA A 59 10.81 9.57 5.00
N ALA A 60 12.07 9.39 5.39
CA ALA A 60 12.75 10.28 6.34
C ALA A 60 12.89 11.72 5.79
N ALA A 61 13.26 11.86 4.51
CA ALA A 61 13.32 13.17 3.85
C ALA A 61 11.95 13.85 3.79
N ALA A 62 10.90 13.10 3.45
CA ALA A 62 9.53 13.61 3.44
C ALA A 62 9.06 14.01 4.86
N ARG A 63 9.37 13.20 5.88
CA ARG A 63 9.07 13.52 7.28
C ARG A 63 9.76 14.82 7.74
N ALA A 64 11.03 15.00 7.38
CA ALA A 64 11.77 16.22 7.70
C ALA A 64 11.14 17.46 7.08
N GLN A 65 10.64 17.36 5.84
CA GLN A 65 9.92 18.47 5.18
C GLN A 65 8.64 18.85 5.94
N VAL A 66 7.87 17.87 6.40
CA VAL A 66 6.65 18.13 7.20
C VAL A 66 7.02 18.72 8.56
N ALA A 67 8.03 18.16 9.23
CA ALA A 67 8.47 18.60 10.56
C ALA A 67 9.05 20.04 10.60
N ALA A 68 9.45 20.59 9.45
CA ALA A 68 9.88 21.98 9.35
C ALA A 68 8.75 23.00 9.59
N TYR A 69 7.50 22.57 9.57
CA TYR A 69 6.36 23.45 9.82
C TYR A 69 5.94 23.40 11.30
N PRO A 70 5.77 24.55 11.98
CA PRO A 70 5.50 24.61 13.42
C PRO A 70 4.11 24.05 13.81
N THR A 71 3.24 23.86 12.83
CA THR A 71 1.89 23.29 13.02
C THR A 71 1.84 21.76 12.87
N ALA A 72 2.99 21.14 12.53
CA ALA A 72 3.13 19.69 12.45
C ALA A 72 3.48 19.09 13.82
N ALA A 73 2.81 18.02 14.17
CA ALA A 73 3.16 17.17 15.30
C ALA A 73 3.26 15.71 14.83
N PHE A 74 4.14 14.95 15.46
CA PHE A 74 4.33 13.52 15.19
C PHE A 74 4.22 12.71 16.48
N ARG A 75 3.57 11.58 16.39
CA ARG A 75 3.56 10.58 17.46
C ARG A 75 3.95 9.22 16.89
N MET A 76 5.07 8.69 17.39
CA MET A 76 5.49 7.33 17.12
C MET A 76 4.72 6.39 18.06
N ALA A 77 3.61 5.85 17.57
CA ALA A 77 2.74 4.95 18.31
C ALA A 77 1.81 4.20 17.36
N GLU A 78 1.35 3.05 17.80
CA GLU A 78 0.26 2.33 17.14
C GLU A 78 -1.08 2.92 17.56
N ALA A 79 -1.86 3.42 16.60
CA ALA A 79 -3.27 3.72 16.81
C ALA A 79 -4.05 2.39 16.84
N VAL A 80 -4.87 2.18 17.87
CA VAL A 80 -5.62 0.93 18.02
C VAL A 80 -7.10 1.09 17.75
N ASP A 81 -7.62 2.31 17.88
CA ASP A 81 -9.03 2.60 17.61
C ASP A 81 -9.24 4.05 17.18
N ALA A 82 -10.31 4.28 16.44
CA ALA A 82 -10.77 5.61 16.06
C ALA A 82 -12.30 5.65 16.10
N THR A 83 -12.85 6.63 16.81
CA THR A 83 -14.29 6.79 17.00
C THR A 83 -14.72 8.21 16.69
N ARG A 84 -15.93 8.36 16.16
CA ARG A 84 -16.57 9.66 16.01
C ARG A 84 -16.97 10.20 17.38
N ILE A 85 -16.78 11.49 17.59
CA ILE A 85 -17.26 12.26 18.72
C ILE A 85 -18.01 13.50 18.19
N ASP A 86 -18.66 14.26 19.05
CA ASP A 86 -19.50 15.41 18.66
C ASP A 86 -18.76 16.39 17.73
N ASP A 87 -17.53 16.77 18.09
CA ASP A 87 -16.73 17.76 17.36
C ASP A 87 -15.59 17.13 16.53
N GLY A 88 -15.76 15.90 16.00
CA GLY A 88 -14.75 15.26 15.18
C GLY A 88 -14.47 13.79 15.52
N PHE A 89 -13.22 13.47 15.81
CA PHE A 89 -12.74 12.10 15.99
C PHE A 89 -11.80 12.00 17.20
N SER A 90 -11.95 10.90 17.93
CA SER A 90 -11.02 10.48 18.99
C SER A 90 -10.25 9.26 18.52
N VAL A 91 -8.91 9.34 18.56
CA VAL A 91 -8.01 8.22 18.23
C VAL A 91 -7.36 7.71 19.52
N ALA A 92 -7.48 6.42 19.76
CA ALA A 92 -6.91 5.75 20.92
C ALA A 92 -5.59 5.05 20.58
N PHE A 93 -4.70 4.99 21.54
CA PHE A 93 -3.41 4.32 21.46
C PHE A 93 -3.35 3.10 22.40
N ALA A 94 -2.41 2.19 22.14
CA ALA A 94 -2.23 0.99 22.93
C ALA A 94 -1.91 1.26 24.43
N ASP A 95 -1.36 2.43 24.75
CA ASP A 95 -1.07 2.87 26.11
C ASP A 95 -2.31 3.46 26.86
N GLY A 96 -3.49 3.38 26.24
CA GLY A 96 -4.75 3.91 26.78
C GLY A 96 -4.94 5.42 26.60
N SER A 97 -3.92 6.16 26.15
CA SER A 97 -4.06 7.59 25.87
C SER A 97 -4.89 7.83 24.60
N ARG A 98 -5.38 9.06 24.44
CA ARG A 98 -6.18 9.47 23.29
C ARG A 98 -5.71 10.81 22.73
N THR A 99 -6.02 11.02 21.45
CA THR A 99 -5.92 12.31 20.79
C THR A 99 -7.20 12.64 20.05
N MET A 100 -7.41 13.92 19.73
CA MET A 100 -8.62 14.37 19.03
C MET A 100 -8.26 15.21 17.81
N GLY A 101 -9.07 15.10 16.77
CA GLY A 101 -8.98 15.91 15.57
C GLY A 101 -10.34 16.12 14.92
N ARG A 102 -10.50 17.27 14.25
CA ARG A 102 -11.74 17.62 13.54
C ARG A 102 -11.94 16.77 12.28
N ARG A 103 -10.82 16.35 11.65
CA ARG A 103 -10.81 15.47 10.47
C ARG A 103 -9.89 14.29 10.69
N LEU A 104 -10.19 13.19 10.05
CA LEU A 104 -9.40 11.97 10.11
C LEU A 104 -8.98 11.57 8.70
N ILE A 105 -7.67 11.36 8.50
CA ILE A 105 -7.11 10.82 7.25
C ILE A 105 -6.53 9.46 7.55
N LEU A 106 -7.13 8.43 6.98
CA LEU A 106 -6.67 7.05 7.05
C LEU A 106 -5.62 6.83 5.95
N ALA A 107 -4.37 6.65 6.34
CA ALA A 107 -3.21 6.42 5.46
C ALA A 107 -2.29 5.30 5.97
N HIS A 108 -2.84 4.41 6.82
CA HIS A 108 -2.10 3.33 7.49
C HIS A 108 -1.77 2.15 6.56
N GLY A 109 -2.22 2.20 5.30
CA GLY A 109 -1.89 1.21 4.28
C GLY A 109 -2.53 -0.15 4.51
N VAL A 110 -1.86 -1.18 3.95
CA VAL A 110 -2.30 -2.57 3.97
C VAL A 110 -1.15 -3.48 4.39
N GLU A 111 -1.48 -4.70 4.81
CA GLU A 111 -0.53 -5.78 5.05
C GLU A 111 -0.68 -6.85 3.98
N ASP A 112 0.46 -7.36 3.51
CA ASP A 112 0.49 -8.48 2.58
C ASP A 112 0.21 -9.80 3.33
N VAL A 113 -0.82 -10.51 2.91
CA VAL A 113 -1.11 -11.87 3.37
C VAL A 113 -0.39 -12.83 2.44
N LEU A 114 0.74 -13.33 2.90
CA LEU A 114 1.57 -14.23 2.09
C LEU A 114 0.92 -15.62 1.97
N PRO A 115 1.11 -16.31 0.82
CA PRO A 115 0.72 -17.72 0.72
C PRO A 115 1.49 -18.55 1.75
N ASP A 116 0.82 -19.56 2.30
CA ASP A 116 1.45 -20.55 3.17
C ASP A 116 2.31 -21.52 2.34
N LEU A 117 3.43 -20.99 1.86
CA LEU A 117 4.42 -21.71 1.06
C LEU A 117 5.78 -21.54 1.71
N PRO A 118 6.42 -22.62 2.19
CA PRO A 118 7.73 -22.54 2.82
C PRO A 118 8.76 -21.81 1.97
N GLY A 119 9.50 -20.90 2.57
CA GLY A 119 10.53 -20.11 1.90
C GLY A 119 10.06 -18.79 1.28
N VAL A 120 8.76 -18.50 1.22
CA VAL A 120 8.25 -17.20 0.71
C VAL A 120 8.52 -16.08 1.70
N LYS A 121 8.20 -16.27 2.96
CA LYS A 121 8.32 -15.24 3.99
C LYS A 121 9.75 -14.71 4.13
N GLU A 122 10.74 -15.60 4.10
CA GLU A 122 12.15 -15.26 4.23
C GLU A 122 12.71 -14.50 3.03
N ARG A 123 12.00 -14.57 1.90
CA ARG A 123 12.39 -13.97 0.60
C ARG A 123 11.52 -12.79 0.19
N TRP A 124 10.47 -12.50 0.97
CA TRP A 124 9.51 -11.46 0.64
C TRP A 124 10.16 -10.07 0.50
N GLY A 125 9.83 -9.38 -0.57
CA GLY A 125 10.40 -8.07 -0.90
C GLY A 125 11.83 -8.11 -1.42
N ARG A 126 12.41 -9.31 -1.63
CA ARG A 126 13.78 -9.50 -2.15
C ARG A 126 13.79 -10.37 -3.41
N THR A 127 13.52 -11.66 -3.29
CA THR A 127 13.46 -12.62 -4.41
C THR A 127 12.09 -13.28 -4.55
N ALA A 128 11.19 -13.12 -3.59
CA ALA A 128 9.76 -13.33 -3.71
C ALA A 128 9.08 -11.94 -3.73
N LEU A 129 8.45 -11.59 -4.84
CA LEU A 129 8.01 -10.24 -5.17
C LEU A 129 6.57 -10.27 -5.67
N HIS A 130 5.81 -9.19 -5.42
CA HIS A 130 4.44 -9.07 -5.90
C HIS A 130 4.26 -8.05 -7.03
N CYS A 131 5.25 -7.18 -7.26
CA CYS A 131 5.12 -6.06 -8.19
C CYS A 131 6.24 -6.12 -9.26
N PRO A 132 5.94 -6.50 -10.50
CA PRO A 132 6.94 -6.53 -11.56
C PRO A 132 7.44 -5.12 -11.92
N TRP A 133 6.58 -4.10 -11.87
CA TRP A 133 6.96 -2.71 -12.12
C TRP A 133 7.92 -2.15 -11.07
N CYS A 134 7.89 -2.69 -9.84
CA CYS A 134 8.72 -2.21 -8.75
C CYS A 134 10.10 -2.87 -8.72
N HIS A 135 10.21 -4.10 -9.25
CA HIS A 135 11.43 -4.91 -9.06
C HIS A 135 11.79 -5.77 -10.29
N GLY A 136 10.97 -5.77 -11.35
CA GLY A 136 11.19 -6.62 -12.52
C GLY A 136 12.53 -6.36 -13.21
N TYR A 137 12.97 -5.12 -13.26
CA TYR A 137 14.24 -4.74 -13.87
C TYR A 137 15.45 -5.35 -13.11
N GLU A 138 15.39 -5.35 -11.77
CA GLU A 138 16.46 -5.83 -10.89
C GLU A 138 16.59 -7.36 -10.89
N VAL A 139 15.56 -8.10 -11.25
CA VAL A 139 15.65 -9.58 -11.38
C VAL A 139 16.37 -10.00 -12.65
N GLY A 140 16.66 -9.09 -13.57
CA GLY A 140 17.78 -9.16 -14.50
C GLY A 140 17.72 -10.22 -15.60
N GLY A 141 16.63 -10.37 -16.35
CA GLY A 141 16.57 -11.17 -17.60
C GLY A 141 16.65 -12.70 -17.42
N GLY A 142 16.75 -13.19 -16.19
CA GLY A 142 16.76 -14.61 -15.85
C GLY A 142 15.37 -15.25 -15.83
N PRO A 143 15.26 -16.53 -15.45
CA PRO A 143 13.98 -17.20 -15.29
C PRO A 143 13.19 -16.62 -14.11
N ILE A 144 11.91 -16.29 -14.34
CA ILE A 144 11.00 -15.74 -13.36
C ILE A 144 9.83 -16.71 -13.17
N GLY A 145 9.72 -17.32 -12.00
CA GLY A 145 8.58 -18.18 -11.65
C GLY A 145 7.37 -17.33 -11.23
N VAL A 146 6.21 -17.59 -11.80
CA VAL A 146 4.93 -17.00 -11.44
C VAL A 146 4.09 -18.07 -10.75
N LEU A 147 3.82 -17.87 -9.47
CA LEU A 147 2.97 -18.75 -8.66
C LEU A 147 1.53 -18.22 -8.74
N GLY A 148 0.78 -18.69 -9.73
CA GLY A 148 -0.59 -18.23 -9.96
C GLY A 148 -1.61 -18.92 -9.07
N ARG A 149 -2.45 -18.14 -8.40
CA ARG A 149 -3.63 -18.62 -7.65
C ARG A 149 -4.87 -17.83 -8.06
N GLY A 150 -5.38 -18.00 -9.27
CA GLY A 150 -6.63 -17.36 -9.66
C GLY A 150 -6.65 -16.88 -11.10
N ASP A 151 -7.73 -16.20 -11.45
CA ASP A 151 -8.06 -15.81 -12.83
C ASP A 151 -7.10 -14.76 -13.42
N HIS A 152 -6.30 -14.09 -12.57
CA HIS A 152 -5.33 -13.08 -13.01
C HIS A 152 -3.92 -13.64 -13.26
N ALA A 153 -3.64 -14.89 -12.89
CA ALA A 153 -2.32 -15.50 -13.02
C ALA A 153 -1.80 -15.47 -14.46
N VAL A 154 -2.67 -15.70 -15.42
CA VAL A 154 -2.36 -15.71 -16.86
C VAL A 154 -1.95 -14.33 -17.36
N GLN A 155 -2.75 -13.31 -17.03
CA GLN A 155 -2.43 -11.91 -17.38
C GLN A 155 -1.14 -11.46 -16.71
N TYR A 156 -0.98 -11.80 -15.43
CA TYR A 156 0.22 -11.46 -14.67
C TYR A 156 1.47 -12.12 -15.27
N ALA A 157 1.44 -13.40 -15.60
CA ALA A 157 2.54 -14.11 -16.26
C ALA A 157 2.88 -13.49 -17.62
N SER A 158 1.86 -13.07 -18.39
CA SER A 158 2.07 -12.42 -19.68
C SER A 158 2.80 -11.07 -19.54
N VAL A 159 2.53 -10.32 -18.48
CA VAL A 159 3.21 -9.06 -18.16
C VAL A 159 4.64 -9.31 -17.68
N VAL A 160 4.84 -10.29 -16.80
CA VAL A 160 6.15 -10.66 -16.24
C VAL A 160 7.14 -11.08 -17.33
N ALA A 161 6.66 -11.64 -18.43
CA ALA A 161 7.47 -12.02 -19.58
C ALA A 161 8.23 -10.84 -20.25
N GLU A 162 7.92 -9.58 -19.91
CA GLU A 162 8.71 -8.42 -20.35
C GLU A 162 10.07 -8.31 -19.65
N TRP A 163 10.20 -8.87 -18.45
CA TRP A 163 11.42 -8.75 -17.66
C TRP A 163 12.32 -9.99 -17.70
N GLY A 164 11.81 -11.14 -18.17
CA GLY A 164 12.60 -12.37 -18.23
C GLY A 164 11.84 -13.57 -18.75
N GLN A 165 12.45 -14.74 -18.61
CA GLN A 165 11.83 -16.00 -19.02
C GLN A 165 10.76 -16.40 -18.00
N ALA A 166 9.50 -16.06 -18.26
CA ALA A 166 8.40 -16.37 -17.34
C ALA A 166 8.03 -17.86 -17.38
N VAL A 167 7.91 -18.44 -16.18
CA VAL A 167 7.39 -19.80 -15.95
C VAL A 167 6.15 -19.71 -15.08
N LEU A 168 4.98 -20.01 -15.62
CA LEU A 168 3.72 -20.02 -14.90
C LEU A 168 3.44 -21.41 -14.32
N PHE A 169 3.37 -21.50 -13.00
CA PHE A 169 3.02 -22.72 -12.30
C PHE A 169 1.48 -22.79 -12.16
N ILE A 170 0.84 -23.54 -13.05
CA ILE A 170 -0.62 -23.68 -13.10
C ILE A 170 -1.00 -25.02 -13.73
N ASP A 171 -2.11 -25.61 -13.29
CA ASP A 171 -2.72 -26.74 -13.99
C ASP A 171 -3.24 -26.28 -15.38
N PRO A 172 -2.70 -26.82 -16.48
CA PRO A 172 -3.15 -26.45 -17.84
C PRO A 172 -4.64 -26.65 -18.09
N ALA A 173 -5.29 -27.56 -17.40
CA ALA A 173 -6.73 -27.80 -17.52
C ALA A 173 -7.59 -26.60 -17.04
N ARG A 174 -6.99 -25.66 -16.34
CA ARG A 174 -7.64 -24.41 -15.92
C ARG A 174 -7.54 -23.28 -16.93
N LEU A 175 -6.79 -23.46 -18.01
CA LEU A 175 -6.59 -22.48 -19.06
C LEU A 175 -7.64 -22.63 -20.16
N SER A 176 -8.23 -21.52 -20.56
CA SER A 176 -8.97 -21.47 -21.82
C SER A 176 -8.00 -21.54 -23.01
N GLU A 177 -8.53 -21.87 -24.19
CA GLU A 177 -7.71 -21.89 -25.41
C GLU A 177 -7.10 -20.52 -25.74
N ASP A 178 -7.84 -19.43 -25.45
CA ASP A 178 -7.36 -18.06 -25.68
C ASP A 178 -6.18 -17.71 -24.76
N GLU A 179 -6.28 -18.07 -23.49
CA GLU A 179 -5.21 -17.88 -22.51
C GLU A 179 -3.96 -18.70 -22.88
N ALA A 180 -4.14 -19.97 -23.25
CA ALA A 180 -3.02 -20.79 -23.69
C ALA A 180 -2.34 -20.20 -24.94
N ARG A 181 -3.12 -19.71 -25.91
CA ARG A 181 -2.58 -19.02 -27.09
C ARG A 181 -1.85 -17.72 -26.73
N MET A 182 -2.38 -16.95 -25.78
CA MET A 182 -1.74 -15.71 -25.30
C MET A 182 -0.39 -16.02 -24.64
N LEU A 183 -0.35 -16.98 -23.71
CA LEU A 183 0.88 -17.40 -23.03
C LEU A 183 1.94 -17.89 -24.01
N ALA A 184 1.53 -18.70 -25.01
CA ALA A 184 2.44 -19.18 -26.06
C ALA A 184 3.05 -18.04 -26.89
N ARG A 185 2.23 -17.03 -27.31
CA ARG A 185 2.71 -15.83 -28.01
C ARG A 185 3.70 -15.03 -27.16
N ARG A 186 3.51 -15.00 -25.85
CA ARG A 186 4.39 -14.34 -24.89
C ARG A 186 5.59 -15.18 -24.46
N ARG A 187 5.74 -16.40 -25.00
CA ARG A 187 6.80 -17.36 -24.67
C ARG A 187 6.85 -17.71 -23.17
N VAL A 188 5.69 -17.70 -22.52
CA VAL A 188 5.57 -18.14 -21.13
C VAL A 188 5.58 -19.66 -21.10
N THR A 189 6.45 -20.25 -20.31
CA THR A 189 6.45 -21.70 -20.06
C THR A 189 5.37 -22.04 -19.04
N ILE A 190 4.56 -23.06 -19.31
CA ILE A 190 3.57 -23.58 -18.36
C ILE A 190 4.18 -24.76 -17.64
N GLU A 191 4.21 -24.72 -16.32
CA GLU A 191 4.67 -25.81 -15.45
C GLU A 191 3.46 -26.32 -14.63
N PRO A 192 2.98 -27.56 -14.91
CA PRO A 192 1.82 -28.12 -14.23
C PRO A 192 2.10 -28.60 -12.80
N THR A 193 3.37 -28.79 -12.45
CA THR A 193 3.75 -29.32 -11.14
C THR A 193 3.56 -28.24 -10.07
N PRO A 194 2.79 -28.51 -9.02
CA PRO A 194 2.64 -27.58 -7.90
C PRO A 194 3.98 -27.30 -7.22
N VAL A 195 4.19 -26.04 -6.83
CA VAL A 195 5.36 -25.66 -6.05
C VAL A 195 5.08 -25.95 -4.57
N GLU A 196 5.86 -26.83 -3.97
CA GLU A 196 5.73 -27.21 -2.56
C GLU A 196 6.51 -26.28 -1.62
N ARG A 197 7.62 -25.71 -2.09
CA ARG A 197 8.47 -24.78 -1.33
C ARG A 197 9.41 -24.01 -2.24
N LEU A 198 9.97 -22.92 -1.74
CA LEU A 198 11.09 -22.21 -2.35
C LEU A 198 12.41 -22.67 -1.71
N GLU A 199 13.35 -23.13 -2.55
CA GLU A 199 14.64 -23.67 -2.10
C GLU A 199 15.78 -22.66 -2.30
N GLY A 200 16.92 -22.97 -1.68
CA GLY A 200 18.14 -22.15 -1.68
C GLY A 200 18.37 -21.45 -0.34
N GLU A 201 19.58 -20.91 -0.15
CA GLU A 201 19.91 -20.11 1.02
C GLU A 201 19.29 -18.71 0.88
N ALA A 202 18.40 -18.33 1.80
CA ALA A 202 17.72 -17.05 1.75
C ALA A 202 18.72 -15.89 1.91
N PRO A 203 18.52 -14.77 1.18
CA PRO A 203 17.41 -14.47 0.30
C PRO A 203 17.57 -14.98 -1.14
N THR A 204 18.66 -15.70 -1.44
CA THR A 204 19.03 -16.10 -2.80
C THR A 204 18.09 -17.18 -3.35
N LEU A 205 17.62 -16.98 -4.57
CA LEU A 205 17.01 -18.00 -5.41
C LEU A 205 17.86 -18.11 -6.67
N THR A 206 17.92 -19.28 -7.25
CA THR A 206 18.49 -19.49 -8.60
C THR A 206 17.56 -18.97 -9.70
N GLY A 207 16.61 -18.11 -9.33
CA GLY A 207 15.67 -17.38 -10.17
C GLY A 207 14.72 -16.59 -9.27
N ALA A 208 14.34 -15.37 -9.68
CA ALA A 208 13.30 -14.62 -8.99
C ALA A 208 11.95 -15.29 -9.24
N ARG A 209 11.15 -15.45 -8.19
CA ARG A 209 9.78 -15.97 -8.28
C ARG A 209 8.83 -14.90 -7.84
N LEU A 210 7.92 -14.50 -8.74
CA LEU A 210 6.81 -13.64 -8.43
C LEU A 210 5.67 -14.51 -7.92
N VAL A 211 5.10 -14.12 -6.79
CA VAL A 211 3.96 -14.80 -6.19
C VAL A 211 2.72 -13.98 -6.52
N ASP A 212 1.90 -14.47 -7.44
CA ASP A 212 0.55 -13.97 -7.64
C ASP A 212 -0.36 -14.53 -6.53
N GLY A 213 -1.38 -13.75 -6.13
CA GLY A 213 -2.32 -14.14 -5.09
C GLY A 213 -1.90 -13.74 -3.68
N ALA A 214 -0.94 -12.83 -3.53
CA ALA A 214 -0.79 -12.10 -2.28
C ALA A 214 -2.03 -11.22 -2.09
N HIS A 215 -2.93 -11.64 -1.21
CA HIS A 215 -4.03 -10.78 -0.79
C HIS A 215 -3.50 -9.70 0.14
N VAL A 216 -4.10 -8.52 0.06
CA VAL A 216 -3.86 -7.46 1.04
C VAL A 216 -5.04 -7.37 1.99
N ARG A 217 -4.75 -7.07 3.25
CA ARG A 217 -5.76 -6.67 4.23
C ARG A 217 -5.42 -5.30 4.76
N GLN A 218 -6.43 -4.55 5.17
CA GLN A 218 -6.20 -3.27 5.82
C GLN A 218 -5.50 -3.47 7.17
N SER A 219 -4.50 -2.65 7.44
CA SER A 219 -3.91 -2.58 8.76
C SER A 219 -4.89 -1.91 9.73
N GLY A 220 -5.21 -2.55 10.86
CA GLY A 220 -5.95 -1.93 11.95
C GLY A 220 -7.49 -1.86 11.82
N GLY A 221 -8.12 -2.10 10.66
CA GLY A 221 -9.59 -2.18 10.50
C GLY A 221 -10.35 -0.89 10.93
N PHE A 222 -9.73 0.29 10.82
CA PHE A 222 -10.35 1.57 11.24
C PHE A 222 -11.54 1.94 10.38
N ALA A 223 -11.45 1.73 9.06
CA ALA A 223 -12.50 2.10 8.13
C ALA A 223 -13.81 1.37 8.40
N GLU A 224 -13.73 0.05 8.66
CA GLU A 224 -14.91 -0.76 8.99
C GLU A 224 -15.53 -0.33 10.33
N ARG A 225 -14.72 -0.08 11.36
CA ARG A 225 -15.24 0.38 12.67
C ARG A 225 -15.86 1.77 12.62
N LEU A 226 -15.37 2.64 11.73
CA LEU A 226 -15.98 3.94 11.47
C LEU A 226 -17.22 3.86 10.57
N GLY A 227 -17.56 2.67 10.04
CA GLY A 227 -18.72 2.48 9.16
C GLY A 227 -18.46 2.96 7.74
N CYS A 228 -17.21 3.04 7.28
CA CYS A 228 -16.90 3.36 5.89
C CYS A 228 -17.34 2.23 4.95
N GLU A 229 -17.89 2.60 3.80
CA GLU A 229 -18.15 1.63 2.73
C GLU A 229 -16.84 1.04 2.20
N MET A 230 -16.90 -0.27 1.93
CA MET A 230 -15.78 -1.04 1.41
C MET A 230 -16.08 -1.52 0.00
N THR A 231 -15.02 -1.73 -0.79
CA THR A 231 -15.10 -2.32 -2.14
C THR A 231 -14.24 -3.58 -2.19
N ASP A 232 -14.81 -4.67 -2.68
CA ASP A 232 -14.06 -5.90 -2.95
C ASP A 232 -13.28 -5.74 -4.27
N THR A 233 -12.02 -6.15 -4.25
CA THR A 233 -11.13 -6.17 -5.40
C THR A 233 -10.41 -7.51 -5.49
N PRO A 234 -9.83 -7.87 -6.63
CA PRO A 234 -9.04 -9.08 -6.75
C PRO A 234 -7.86 -9.17 -5.76
N MET A 235 -7.36 -8.01 -5.31
CA MET A 235 -6.25 -7.93 -4.36
C MET A 235 -6.71 -7.93 -2.90
N GLY A 236 -8.00 -7.80 -2.63
CA GLY A 236 -8.58 -7.71 -1.30
C GLY A 236 -9.56 -6.55 -1.16
N ARG A 237 -10.06 -6.34 0.06
CA ARG A 237 -11.02 -5.25 0.35
C ARG A 237 -10.29 -3.93 0.58
N ILE A 238 -10.76 -2.89 -0.07
CA ILE A 238 -10.27 -1.52 0.06
C ILE A 238 -11.38 -0.57 0.54
N VAL A 239 -11.01 0.58 1.07
CA VAL A 239 -11.97 1.63 1.41
C VAL A 239 -12.50 2.26 0.12
N LYS A 240 -13.82 2.33 -0.01
CA LYS A 240 -14.45 3.05 -1.12
C LYS A 240 -14.33 4.55 -0.88
N VAL A 241 -13.78 5.24 -1.84
CA VAL A 241 -13.63 6.70 -1.84
C VAL A 241 -14.14 7.30 -3.14
N ASP A 242 -14.49 8.59 -3.08
CA ASP A 242 -14.77 9.39 -4.28
C ASP A 242 -13.48 9.93 -4.93
N ALA A 243 -13.63 10.75 -5.97
CA ALA A 243 -12.49 11.37 -6.66
C ALA A 243 -11.68 12.35 -5.79
N GLN A 244 -12.21 12.76 -4.64
CA GLN A 244 -11.57 13.63 -3.65
C GLN A 244 -11.00 12.84 -2.47
N GLN A 245 -10.96 11.52 -2.54
CA GLN A 245 -10.51 10.62 -1.47
C GLN A 245 -11.39 10.70 -0.20
N GLN A 246 -12.63 11.18 -0.32
CA GLN A 246 -13.59 11.18 0.77
C GLN A 246 -14.27 9.82 0.85
N THR A 247 -14.40 9.30 2.06
CA THR A 247 -15.13 8.04 2.33
C THR A 247 -16.63 8.29 2.44
N SER A 248 -17.42 7.24 2.63
CA SER A 248 -18.86 7.36 2.92
C SER A 248 -19.14 8.02 4.29
N GLN A 249 -18.13 8.20 5.13
CA GLN A 249 -18.26 8.83 6.45
C GLN A 249 -17.79 10.29 6.39
N PRO A 250 -18.66 11.26 6.69
CA PRO A 250 -18.30 12.68 6.69
C PRO A 250 -17.08 12.97 7.58
N GLY A 251 -16.13 13.73 7.06
CA GLY A 251 -14.89 14.09 7.76
C GLY A 251 -13.84 12.99 7.84
N VAL A 252 -14.08 11.82 7.23
CA VAL A 252 -13.11 10.73 7.09
C VAL A 252 -12.65 10.61 5.64
N PHE A 253 -11.35 10.61 5.43
CA PHE A 253 -10.69 10.47 4.14
C PHE A 253 -9.77 9.26 4.17
N ALA A 254 -9.54 8.63 3.02
CA ALA A 254 -8.61 7.50 2.91
C ALA A 254 -7.69 7.66 1.71
N ALA A 255 -6.41 7.28 1.85
CA ALA A 255 -5.39 7.54 0.84
C ALA A 255 -4.35 6.41 0.78
N GLY A 256 -3.77 6.20 -0.40
CA GLY A 256 -2.77 5.18 -0.68
C GLY A 256 -3.37 3.79 -0.83
N ASP A 257 -2.56 2.75 -0.55
CA ASP A 257 -2.93 1.34 -0.78
C ASP A 257 -4.24 0.92 -0.08
N LEU A 258 -4.64 1.64 0.95
CA LEU A 258 -5.90 1.45 1.67
C LEU A 258 -7.15 1.71 0.80
N ALA A 259 -7.05 2.64 -0.14
CA ALA A 259 -8.16 3.09 -0.99
C ALA A 259 -7.94 2.72 -2.48
N ARG A 260 -6.96 1.84 -2.77
CA ARG A 260 -6.54 1.55 -4.13
C ARG A 260 -6.14 0.07 -4.28
N PRO A 261 -6.61 -0.64 -5.32
CA PRO A 261 -6.30 -2.07 -5.49
C PRO A 261 -4.82 -2.32 -5.83
N ALA A 262 -4.18 -1.37 -6.52
CA ALA A 262 -2.75 -1.43 -6.82
C ALA A 262 -2.15 -0.03 -6.69
N GLY A 263 -1.09 0.09 -5.90
CA GLY A 263 -0.46 1.37 -5.59
C GLY A 263 1.05 1.33 -5.72
N ASN A 264 1.63 2.51 -5.78
CA ASN A 264 3.05 2.77 -5.64
C ASN A 264 3.26 4.09 -4.88
N ILE A 265 4.51 4.46 -4.63
CA ILE A 265 4.84 5.68 -3.88
C ILE A 265 4.23 6.94 -4.53
N THR A 266 4.28 7.07 -5.85
CA THR A 266 3.76 8.23 -6.60
C THR A 266 2.23 8.33 -6.46
N LEU A 267 1.52 7.23 -6.65
CA LEU A 267 0.07 7.19 -6.49
C LEU A 267 -0.34 7.46 -5.03
N ALA A 268 0.36 6.88 -4.07
CA ALA A 268 0.10 7.11 -2.65
C ALA A 268 0.29 8.58 -2.25
N THR A 269 1.32 9.25 -2.78
CA THR A 269 1.54 10.69 -2.57
C THR A 269 0.42 11.53 -3.17
N THR A 270 -0.04 11.20 -4.37
CA THR A 270 -1.14 11.89 -5.04
C THR A 270 -2.44 11.75 -4.25
N ASP A 271 -2.77 10.55 -3.82
CA ASP A 271 -3.97 10.31 -3.00
C ASP A 271 -3.94 11.09 -1.69
N GLY A 272 -2.78 11.11 -1.01
CA GLY A 272 -2.60 11.87 0.22
C GLY A 272 -2.82 13.38 0.01
N MET A 273 -2.26 13.94 -1.06
CA MET A 273 -2.49 15.34 -1.42
C MET A 273 -3.97 15.62 -1.69
N THR A 274 -4.64 14.76 -2.44
CA THR A 274 -6.07 14.90 -2.77
C THR A 274 -6.94 14.84 -1.52
N ALA A 275 -6.70 13.88 -0.65
CA ALA A 275 -7.38 13.75 0.65
C ALA A 275 -7.20 15.00 1.52
N ALA A 276 -5.99 15.56 1.55
CA ALA A 276 -5.69 16.77 2.31
C ALA A 276 -6.46 18.00 1.79
N HIS A 277 -6.54 18.18 0.47
CA HIS A 277 -7.28 19.27 -0.13
C HIS A 277 -8.78 19.18 0.18
N ALA A 278 -9.34 17.97 0.14
CA ALA A 278 -10.73 17.75 0.49
C ALA A 278 -10.99 17.96 1.98
N ALA A 279 -10.12 17.46 2.85
CA ALA A 279 -10.18 17.70 4.29
C ALA A 279 -10.09 19.19 4.64
N PHE A 280 -9.20 19.93 3.96
CA PHE A 280 -9.07 21.37 4.13
C PHE A 280 -10.34 22.13 3.73
N ARG A 281 -10.92 21.81 2.57
CA ARG A 281 -12.19 22.43 2.14
C ARG A 281 -13.31 22.16 3.14
N SER A 282 -13.45 20.94 3.62
CA SER A 282 -14.47 20.58 4.60
C SER A 282 -14.31 21.28 5.95
N LEU A 283 -13.08 21.64 6.32
CA LEU A 283 -12.81 22.48 7.50
C LEU A 283 -13.28 23.93 7.28
N ILE A 284 -13.02 24.49 6.09
CA ILE A 284 -13.50 25.84 5.74
C ILE A 284 -15.02 25.90 5.71
N GLU A 285 -15.68 24.92 5.12
CA GLU A 285 -17.14 24.84 5.06
C GLU A 285 -17.74 24.82 6.47
N GLU A 286 -17.18 24.02 7.39
CA GLU A 286 -17.60 23.99 8.78
C GLU A 286 -17.35 25.34 9.51
N GLU A 287 -16.23 26.01 9.25
CA GLU A 287 -15.87 27.30 9.86
C GLU A 287 -16.71 28.47 9.35
N THR A 288 -17.42 28.30 8.22
CA THR A 288 -18.24 29.33 7.57
C THR A 288 -19.74 29.07 7.63
N ALA A 289 -20.16 27.91 8.17
CA ALA A 289 -21.56 27.56 8.40
C ALA A 289 -22.08 28.15 9.74
#